data_d503eb96e38c1d5993efb4fa626b1fca
#
_entry.id   d503eb96e38c1d5993efb4fa626b1fca
#
_cell.length_a   1.000
_cell.length_b   1.000
_cell.length_c   1.000
_cell.angle_alpha   90.00
_cell.angle_beta   90.00
_cell.angle_gamma   90.00
#
_symmetry.space_group_name_H-M   'P 1'
#
loop_
_entity.id
_entity.type
_entity.pdbx_description
1 polymer ?
#
loop_
_entity_poly.entity_id
_entity_poly.type
_entity_poly.pdbx_seq_one_letter_code
_entity_poly.pdbx_strand_id
1 'polypeptide(L)'
;LGTLSQAMVTRHPSKYRHFVGATGLKYNGIEQRNHDPISGVVEGADGIKTGFTNQAGYGFLGSAKRNGQRLVMVVAASPTGRGRNKAAREFIEWGFRNFESRVLFGEGERVASAQVQDGGVSEVRLIAPRGVRISIPRGSNPDVSLSLRYEGPLQAPVAKGEEVAELVVSIAGMPQHRVPLVAGEEVIEAT
;
A
#
# COMPACT_ATOMS: atom_id res chain seq x y z
N LEU A 1 -9.14 11.48 -1.07
CA LEU A 1 -7.69 11.73 -1.20
C LEU A 1 -6.87 10.54 -0.70
N GLY A 2 -7.16 9.98 0.49
CA GLY A 2 -6.41 8.82 1.01
C GLY A 2 -6.38 7.63 0.06
N THR A 3 -7.53 7.23 -0.49
CA THR A 3 -7.64 6.13 -1.48
C THR A 3 -6.78 6.38 -2.73
N LEU A 4 -6.80 7.62 -3.26
CA LEU A 4 -5.97 7.99 -4.41
C LEU A 4 -4.49 7.86 -4.08
N SER A 5 -4.07 8.37 -2.92
CA SER A 5 -2.67 8.29 -2.48
C SER A 5 -2.21 6.85 -2.30
N GLN A 6 -3.05 6.02 -1.68
CA GLN A 6 -2.77 4.60 -1.55
C GLN A 6 -2.58 3.95 -2.93
N ALA A 7 -3.48 4.22 -3.88
CA ALA A 7 -3.35 3.72 -5.24
C ALA A 7 -2.05 4.19 -5.92
N MET A 8 -1.67 5.46 -5.77
CA MET A 8 -0.44 6.01 -6.33
C MET A 8 0.80 5.27 -5.81
N VAL A 9 0.92 5.10 -4.49
CA VAL A 9 2.11 4.49 -3.88
C VAL A 9 2.17 2.97 -4.06
N THR A 10 1.02 2.30 -4.23
CA THR A 10 0.96 0.83 -4.37
C THR A 10 0.95 0.37 -5.82
N ARG A 11 0.19 1.04 -6.69
CA ARG A 11 0.03 0.64 -8.10
C ARG A 11 1.09 1.22 -9.03
N HIS A 12 1.66 2.39 -8.67
CA HIS A 12 2.61 3.12 -9.50
C HIS A 12 3.87 3.56 -8.73
N PRO A 13 4.57 2.66 -8.00
CA PRO A 13 5.65 3.04 -7.09
C PRO A 13 6.84 3.71 -7.78
N SER A 14 7.16 3.32 -9.02
CA SER A 14 8.27 3.92 -9.79
C SER A 14 7.93 5.34 -10.23
N LYS A 15 6.72 5.55 -10.77
CA LYS A 15 6.24 6.89 -11.17
C LYS A 15 6.11 7.79 -9.94
N TYR A 16 5.59 7.26 -8.84
CA TYR A 16 5.48 8.00 -7.58
C TYR A 16 6.84 8.53 -7.13
N ARG A 17 7.87 7.69 -7.04
CA ARG A 17 9.22 8.12 -6.65
C ARG A 17 9.81 9.17 -7.60
N HIS A 18 9.56 9.04 -8.89
CA HIS A 18 10.12 9.93 -9.90
C HIS A 18 9.48 11.34 -9.85
N PHE A 19 8.16 11.43 -9.69
CA PHE A 19 7.44 12.68 -9.84
C PHE A 19 7.02 13.36 -8.53
N VAL A 20 6.96 12.64 -7.41
CA VAL A 20 6.36 13.15 -6.16
C VAL A 20 7.38 13.32 -5.04
N GLY A 21 8.31 12.38 -4.89
CA GLY A 21 9.25 12.36 -3.75
C GLY A 21 10.46 13.31 -3.85
N ALA A 22 10.47 14.23 -4.82
CA ALA A 22 11.59 15.17 -5.00
C ALA A 22 11.60 16.24 -3.90
N THR A 23 12.77 16.51 -3.32
CA THR A 23 12.96 17.54 -2.28
C THR A 23 12.95 18.96 -2.82
N GLY A 24 13.11 19.11 -4.13
CA GLY A 24 13.10 20.39 -4.83
C GLY A 24 13.28 20.21 -6.34
N LEU A 25 13.21 21.31 -7.05
CA LEU A 25 13.42 21.39 -8.51
C LEU A 25 14.35 22.57 -8.82
N LYS A 26 15.33 22.31 -9.68
CA LYS A 26 16.11 23.38 -10.32
C LYS A 26 15.74 23.46 -11.79
N TYR A 27 15.14 24.56 -12.19
CA TYR A 27 14.75 24.79 -13.56
C TYR A 27 15.11 26.21 -14.00
N ASN A 28 15.71 26.35 -15.16
CA ASN A 28 16.13 27.63 -15.75
C ASN A 28 16.90 28.56 -14.78
N GLY A 29 17.84 27.97 -14.02
CA GLY A 29 18.63 28.70 -13.01
C GLY A 29 17.93 29.01 -11.69
N ILE A 30 16.64 28.74 -11.59
CA ILE A 30 15.84 28.97 -10.37
C ILE A 30 15.74 27.66 -9.59
N GLU A 31 16.15 27.69 -8.33
CA GLU A 31 16.04 26.57 -7.40
C GLU A 31 14.81 26.76 -6.52
N GLN A 32 13.91 25.79 -6.50
CA GLN A 32 12.70 25.79 -5.69
C GLN A 32 12.69 24.56 -4.79
N ARG A 33 12.51 24.79 -3.48
CA ARG A 33 12.29 23.69 -2.53
C ARG A 33 10.86 23.21 -2.58
N ASN A 34 10.68 21.94 -2.34
CA ASN A 34 9.34 21.39 -2.17
C ASN A 34 8.66 22.02 -0.94
N HIS A 35 7.38 22.40 -1.09
CA HIS A 35 6.57 22.98 0.00
C HIS A 35 6.01 21.91 0.95
N ASP A 36 6.40 20.64 0.77
CA ASP A 36 6.01 19.53 1.62
C ASP A 36 6.54 19.75 3.06
N PRO A 37 5.65 19.75 4.06
CA PRO A 37 6.03 20.05 5.45
C PRO A 37 6.76 18.93 6.17
N ILE A 38 6.82 17.71 5.60
CA ILE A 38 7.41 16.53 6.24
C ILE A 38 8.66 16.03 5.53
N SER A 39 8.82 16.25 4.23
CA SER A 39 10.01 15.85 3.48
C SER A 39 11.26 16.51 4.01
N GLY A 40 12.31 15.71 4.28
CA GLY A 40 13.57 16.18 4.87
C GLY A 40 13.50 16.50 6.37
N VAL A 41 12.32 16.34 7.02
CA VAL A 41 12.11 16.60 8.45
C VAL A 41 11.66 15.34 9.18
N VAL A 42 10.76 14.59 8.58
CA VAL A 42 10.21 13.32 9.09
C VAL A 42 10.88 12.18 8.38
N GLU A 43 11.42 11.24 9.14
CA GLU A 43 12.08 10.06 8.59
C GLU A 43 11.14 9.27 7.66
N GLY A 44 11.63 8.93 6.47
CA GLY A 44 10.90 8.15 5.47
C GLY A 44 9.78 8.92 4.75
N ALA A 45 9.64 10.24 4.98
CA ALA A 45 8.68 11.08 4.26
C ALA A 45 9.05 11.21 2.79
N ASP A 46 8.06 11.03 1.90
CA ASP A 46 8.25 11.01 0.45
C ASP A 46 7.13 11.70 -0.35
N GLY A 47 6.43 12.64 0.27
CA GLY A 47 5.42 13.47 -0.42
C GLY A 47 4.15 13.64 0.39
N ILE A 48 3.07 14.11 -0.19
CA ILE A 48 2.63 14.06 -1.60
C ILE A 48 2.31 15.45 -2.16
N LYS A 49 1.32 16.16 -1.53
CA LYS A 49 0.80 17.42 -2.07
C LYS A 49 0.23 18.34 -1.01
N THR A 50 0.62 19.58 -1.06
CA THR A 50 0.00 20.67 -0.30
C THR A 50 -1.12 21.33 -1.13
N GLY A 51 -2.10 21.90 -0.45
CA GLY A 51 -3.18 22.67 -1.06
C GLY A 51 -3.60 23.83 -0.18
N PHE A 52 -4.13 24.88 -0.80
CA PHE A 52 -4.75 26.01 -0.11
C PHE A 52 -5.83 26.62 -0.99
N THR A 53 -6.96 26.93 -0.39
CA THR A 53 -7.94 27.89 -0.91
C THR A 53 -8.50 28.70 0.25
N ASN A 54 -8.99 29.92 -0.03
CA ASN A 54 -9.58 30.74 1.02
C ASN A 54 -10.79 30.09 1.72
N GLN A 55 -11.52 29.24 0.99
CA GLN A 55 -12.70 28.55 1.52
C GLN A 55 -12.34 27.27 2.28
N ALA A 56 -11.34 26.51 1.81
CA ALA A 56 -10.98 25.20 2.38
C ALA A 56 -9.81 25.26 3.37
N GLY A 57 -9.14 26.39 3.50
CA GLY A 57 -7.94 26.52 4.34
C GLY A 57 -6.74 25.76 3.79
N TYR A 58 -5.74 25.57 4.64
CA TYR A 58 -4.52 24.86 4.30
C TYR A 58 -4.70 23.34 4.46
N GLY A 59 -4.37 22.62 3.39
CA GLY A 59 -4.41 21.14 3.38
C GLY A 59 -3.06 20.54 3.05
N PHE A 60 -2.90 19.28 3.43
CA PHE A 60 -1.74 18.46 3.09
C PHE A 60 -2.13 17.00 2.99
N LEU A 61 -1.71 16.37 1.91
CA LEU A 61 -1.73 14.95 1.71
C LEU A 61 -0.31 14.45 1.89
N GLY A 62 -0.06 13.64 2.90
CA GLY A 62 1.28 13.20 3.27
C GLY A 62 1.47 11.70 3.20
N SER A 63 2.70 11.28 2.94
CA SER A 63 3.13 9.89 2.96
C SER A 63 4.52 9.74 3.54
N ALA A 64 4.71 8.67 4.31
CA ALA A 64 6.02 8.24 4.80
C ALA A 64 6.10 6.73 4.87
N LYS A 65 7.32 6.16 4.69
CA LYS A 65 7.58 4.73 4.76
C LYS A 65 8.76 4.44 5.69
N ARG A 66 8.54 3.62 6.73
CA ARG A 66 9.59 3.15 7.67
C ARG A 66 9.47 1.64 7.86
N ASN A 67 10.57 0.92 7.80
CA ASN A 67 10.63 -0.53 8.09
C ASN A 67 9.55 -1.36 7.36
N GLY A 68 9.26 -1.00 6.11
CA GLY A 68 8.21 -1.66 5.31
C GLY A 68 6.79 -1.19 5.59
N GLN A 69 6.52 -0.46 6.67
CA GLN A 69 5.25 0.18 6.95
C GLN A 69 5.15 1.50 6.19
N ARG A 70 4.06 1.70 5.44
CA ARG A 70 3.73 2.98 4.81
C ARG A 70 2.48 3.55 5.46
N LEU A 71 2.55 4.80 5.84
CA LEU A 71 1.41 5.59 6.29
C LEU A 71 1.08 6.66 5.26
N VAL A 72 -0.19 6.89 5.08
CA VAL A 72 -0.75 8.00 4.28
C VAL A 72 -1.68 8.77 5.18
N MET A 73 -1.58 10.10 5.17
CA MET A 73 -2.43 10.96 5.97
C MET A 73 -2.99 12.12 5.18
N VAL A 74 -4.11 12.64 5.65
CA VAL A 74 -4.72 13.87 5.15
C VAL A 74 -4.90 14.84 6.31
N VAL A 75 -4.35 16.04 6.15
CA VAL A 75 -4.65 17.19 6.99
C VAL A 75 -5.47 18.17 6.15
N ALA A 76 -6.59 18.63 6.66
CA ALA A 76 -7.49 19.53 5.94
C ALA A 76 -7.96 20.68 6.86
N ALA A 77 -8.39 21.76 6.23
CA ALA A 77 -9.03 22.90 6.89
C ALA A 77 -8.18 23.57 7.99
N SER A 78 -6.84 23.48 7.91
CA SER A 78 -6.01 24.22 8.86
C SER A 78 -6.11 25.75 8.57
N PRO A 79 -6.31 26.57 9.59
CA PRO A 79 -6.44 28.02 9.40
C PRO A 79 -5.12 28.68 8.97
N THR A 80 -3.99 28.02 9.20
CA THR A 80 -2.67 28.56 8.85
C THR A 80 -1.75 27.50 8.26
N GLY A 81 -0.84 27.91 7.38
CA GLY A 81 0.18 27.02 6.83
C GLY A 81 1.11 26.44 7.92
N ARG A 82 1.42 27.24 8.96
CA ARG A 82 2.21 26.78 10.11
C ARG A 82 1.47 25.70 10.91
N GLY A 83 0.18 25.89 11.15
CA GLY A 83 -0.68 24.90 11.83
C GLY A 83 -0.77 23.61 11.05
N ARG A 84 -0.98 23.66 9.73
CA ARG A 84 -0.96 22.52 8.84
C ARG A 84 0.38 21.75 8.94
N ASN A 85 1.51 22.47 8.89
CA ASN A 85 2.85 21.85 8.96
C ASN A 85 3.07 21.13 10.29
N LYS A 86 2.69 21.76 11.42
CA LYS A 86 2.76 21.16 12.74
C LYS A 86 1.90 19.91 12.83
N ALA A 87 0.62 20.03 12.47
CA ALA A 87 -0.33 18.92 12.50
C ALA A 87 0.15 17.73 11.64
N ALA A 88 0.70 18.01 10.45
CA ALA A 88 1.22 16.98 9.57
C ALA A 88 2.36 16.18 10.21
N ARG A 89 3.34 16.86 10.82
CA ARG A 89 4.47 16.20 11.49
C ARG A 89 4.03 15.38 12.70
N GLU A 90 3.20 15.97 13.55
CA GLU A 90 2.71 15.30 14.75
C GLU A 90 1.84 14.09 14.42
N PHE A 91 0.98 14.20 13.41
CA PHE A 91 0.06 13.13 13.03
C PHE A 91 0.76 11.94 12.39
N ILE A 92 1.73 12.15 11.49
CA ILE A 92 2.47 11.05 10.89
C ILE A 92 3.35 10.33 11.94
N GLU A 93 3.98 11.08 12.83
CA GLU A 93 4.76 10.51 13.94
C GLU A 93 3.88 9.75 14.94
N TRP A 94 2.68 10.27 15.24
CA TRP A 94 1.68 9.57 16.02
C TRP A 94 1.32 8.23 15.37
N GLY A 95 1.11 8.21 14.06
CA GLY A 95 0.82 6.99 13.33
C GLY A 95 1.91 5.93 13.51
N PHE A 96 3.18 6.28 13.31
CA PHE A 96 4.30 5.34 13.50
C PHE A 96 4.51 4.90 14.95
N ARG A 97 4.17 5.75 15.92
CA ARG A 97 4.26 5.39 17.35
C ARG A 97 3.15 4.43 17.78
N ASN A 98 1.96 4.60 17.23
CA ASN A 98 0.78 3.87 17.72
C ASN A 98 0.39 2.66 16.87
N PHE A 99 0.93 2.54 15.66
CA PHE A 99 0.67 1.41 14.78
C PHE A 99 1.96 0.71 14.39
N GLU A 100 1.85 -0.59 14.19
CA GLU A 100 2.94 -1.42 13.67
C GLU A 100 2.48 -2.23 12.46
N SER A 101 3.44 -2.58 11.60
CA SER A 101 3.19 -3.44 10.45
C SER A 101 3.62 -4.86 10.77
N ARG A 102 2.68 -5.82 10.64
CA ARG A 102 2.95 -7.26 10.76
C ARG A 102 2.92 -7.89 9.37
N VAL A 103 3.94 -8.68 9.06
CA VAL A 103 3.99 -9.50 7.84
C VAL A 103 3.14 -10.74 8.08
N LEU A 104 2.19 -11.01 7.18
CA LEU A 104 1.45 -12.28 7.15
C LEU A 104 2.11 -13.25 6.17
N PHE A 105 2.52 -12.74 5.00
CA PHE A 105 3.26 -13.51 3.99
C PHE A 105 4.34 -12.63 3.36
N GLY A 106 5.50 -13.18 3.09
CA GLY A 106 6.58 -12.55 2.35
C GLY A 106 6.26 -12.39 0.86
N GLU A 107 7.05 -11.58 0.17
CA GLU A 107 6.95 -11.44 -1.29
C GLU A 107 7.31 -12.77 -1.98
N GLY A 108 6.45 -13.26 -2.87
CA GLY A 108 6.59 -14.54 -3.54
C GLY A 108 6.32 -15.77 -2.66
N GLU A 109 5.95 -15.58 -1.40
CA GLU A 109 5.63 -16.69 -0.51
C GLU A 109 4.32 -17.38 -0.92
N ARG A 110 4.30 -18.71 -0.78
CA ARG A 110 3.10 -19.52 -0.99
C ARG A 110 2.05 -19.20 0.08
N VAL A 111 0.86 -18.83 -0.35
CA VAL A 111 -0.29 -18.54 0.52
C VAL A 111 -1.21 -19.76 0.63
N ALA A 112 -1.53 -20.38 -0.52
CA ALA A 112 -2.48 -21.48 -0.63
C ALA A 112 -2.24 -22.27 -1.92
N SER A 113 -3.18 -23.16 -2.27
CA SER A 113 -3.30 -23.80 -3.59
C SER A 113 -4.73 -23.62 -4.12
N ALA A 114 -4.89 -23.61 -5.43
CA ALA A 114 -6.16 -23.68 -6.11
C ALA A 114 -6.25 -24.94 -6.96
N GLN A 115 -7.42 -25.53 -7.04
CA GLN A 115 -7.66 -26.69 -7.90
C GLN A 115 -7.73 -26.28 -9.37
N VAL A 116 -7.14 -27.14 -10.23
CA VAL A 116 -7.12 -26.93 -11.68
C VAL A 116 -7.81 -28.11 -12.35
N GLN A 117 -8.71 -27.79 -13.30
CA GLN A 117 -9.41 -28.73 -14.17
C GLN A 117 -8.70 -28.77 -15.53
N ASP A 118 -8.65 -29.98 -16.11
CA ASP A 118 -8.05 -30.28 -17.42
C ASP A 118 -6.56 -29.91 -17.54
N GLY A 119 -5.88 -29.80 -16.38
CA GLY A 119 -4.46 -29.51 -16.31
C GLY A 119 -3.59 -30.76 -16.12
N GLY A 120 -2.33 -30.68 -16.54
CA GLY A 120 -1.33 -31.73 -16.29
C GLY A 120 -1.05 -31.98 -14.79
N VAL A 121 -1.48 -31.05 -13.93
CA VAL A 121 -1.53 -31.17 -12.47
C VAL A 121 -2.87 -30.71 -11.94
N SER A 122 -3.35 -31.31 -10.85
CA SER A 122 -4.65 -31.02 -10.24
C SER A 122 -4.70 -29.76 -9.37
N GLU A 123 -3.55 -29.18 -9.03
CA GLU A 123 -3.45 -27.98 -8.19
C GLU A 123 -2.32 -27.06 -8.68
N VAL A 124 -2.51 -25.78 -8.48
CA VAL A 124 -1.48 -24.75 -8.68
C VAL A 124 -1.22 -23.99 -7.38
N ARG A 125 0.05 -23.69 -7.11
CA ARG A 125 0.43 -22.85 -5.96
C ARG A 125 0.00 -21.41 -6.20
N LEU A 126 -0.60 -20.81 -5.18
CA LEU A 126 -0.94 -19.40 -5.14
C LEU A 126 0.08 -18.65 -4.31
N ILE A 127 0.65 -17.61 -4.87
CA ILE A 127 1.66 -16.78 -4.22
C ILE A 127 1.21 -15.33 -4.09
N ALA A 128 1.71 -14.65 -3.05
CA ALA A 128 1.52 -13.23 -2.85
C ALA A 128 2.63 -12.44 -3.59
N PRO A 129 2.36 -11.82 -4.74
CA PRO A 129 3.40 -11.22 -5.58
C PRO A 129 4.13 -10.05 -4.92
N ARG A 130 3.55 -9.42 -3.88
CA ARG A 130 4.13 -8.27 -3.16
C ARG A 130 4.19 -8.48 -1.65
N GLY A 131 3.99 -9.69 -1.19
CA GLY A 131 3.79 -9.98 0.22
C GLY A 131 2.47 -9.39 0.76
N VAL A 132 2.09 -9.85 1.94
CA VAL A 132 0.87 -9.41 2.64
C VAL A 132 1.24 -8.86 4.00
N ARG A 133 0.85 -7.63 4.25
CA ARG A 133 1.07 -6.95 5.53
C ARG A 133 -0.23 -6.36 6.06
N ILE A 134 -0.37 -6.38 7.37
CA ILE A 134 -1.44 -5.68 8.08
C ILE A 134 -0.85 -4.58 8.95
N SER A 135 -1.62 -3.52 9.17
CA SER A 135 -1.30 -2.47 10.13
C SER A 135 -2.25 -2.61 11.32
N ILE A 136 -1.68 -2.76 12.50
CA ILE A 136 -2.43 -2.98 13.75
C ILE A 136 -1.96 -2.00 14.81
N PRO A 137 -2.78 -1.69 15.83
CA PRO A 137 -2.32 -0.93 17.00
C PRO A 137 -1.13 -1.63 17.64
N ARG A 138 -0.10 -0.86 17.99
CA ARG A 138 1.13 -1.39 18.58
C ARG A 138 0.84 -2.13 19.88
N GLY A 139 1.41 -3.31 20.03
CA GLY A 139 1.21 -4.17 21.19
C GLY A 139 -0.15 -4.88 21.24
N SER A 140 -1.00 -4.71 20.22
CA SER A 140 -2.24 -5.48 20.10
C SER A 140 -2.00 -6.83 19.41
N ASN A 141 -2.88 -7.78 19.67
CA ASN A 141 -2.90 -9.07 18.98
C ASN A 141 -4.35 -9.39 18.54
N PRO A 142 -4.86 -8.66 17.53
CA PRO A 142 -6.21 -8.88 17.04
C PRO A 142 -6.33 -10.25 16.38
N ASP A 143 -7.53 -10.82 16.43
CA ASP A 143 -7.86 -11.99 15.62
C ASP A 143 -7.84 -11.64 14.14
N VAL A 144 -7.00 -12.35 13.39
CA VAL A 144 -6.88 -12.21 11.94
C VAL A 144 -7.40 -13.49 11.30
N SER A 145 -8.46 -13.36 10.51
CA SER A 145 -8.95 -14.47 9.70
C SER A 145 -8.56 -14.28 8.23
N LEU A 146 -8.16 -15.38 7.61
CA LEU A 146 -7.74 -15.44 6.22
C LEU A 146 -8.71 -16.37 5.48
N SER A 147 -9.22 -15.93 4.34
CA SER A 147 -10.02 -16.77 3.46
C SER A 147 -9.58 -16.58 2.01
N LEU A 148 -9.56 -17.68 1.28
CA LEU A 148 -9.23 -17.71 -0.15
C LEU A 148 -10.51 -17.59 -0.96
N ARG A 149 -10.49 -16.72 -1.98
CA ARG A 149 -11.56 -16.62 -2.99
C ARG A 149 -10.97 -16.82 -4.37
N TYR A 150 -11.55 -17.73 -5.14
CA TYR A 150 -11.30 -17.92 -6.57
C TYR A 150 -12.51 -18.58 -7.22
N GLU A 151 -12.62 -18.41 -8.51
CA GLU A 151 -13.62 -19.13 -9.32
C GLU A 151 -13.02 -20.49 -9.69
N GLY A 152 -13.39 -21.52 -8.96
CA GLY A 152 -12.77 -22.81 -9.08
C GLY A 152 -13.71 -23.93 -9.47
N PRO A 153 -13.15 -25.02 -10.02
CA PRO A 153 -11.74 -25.20 -10.36
C PRO A 153 -11.26 -24.27 -11.47
N LEU A 154 -9.98 -23.85 -11.41
CA LEU A 154 -9.36 -23.06 -12.47
C LEU A 154 -9.27 -23.92 -13.74
N GLN A 155 -9.56 -23.34 -14.89
CA GLN A 155 -9.44 -24.04 -16.16
C GLN A 155 -8.01 -23.92 -16.71
N ALA A 156 -7.39 -25.05 -17.04
CA ALA A 156 -6.09 -25.02 -17.74
C ALA A 156 -6.27 -24.49 -19.20
N PRO A 157 -5.25 -23.86 -19.80
CA PRO A 157 -3.93 -23.59 -19.21
C PRO A 157 -3.96 -22.38 -18.25
N VAL A 158 -3.12 -22.40 -17.21
CA VAL A 158 -2.93 -21.29 -16.27
C VAL A 158 -1.50 -20.78 -16.41
N ALA A 159 -1.32 -19.50 -16.72
CA ALA A 159 0.01 -18.94 -16.91
C ALA A 159 0.66 -18.60 -15.55
N LYS A 160 1.98 -18.80 -15.43
CA LYS A 160 2.73 -18.33 -14.25
C LYS A 160 2.60 -16.80 -14.12
N GLY A 161 2.24 -16.33 -12.94
CA GLY A 161 2.05 -14.90 -12.64
C GLY A 161 0.65 -14.37 -12.99
N GLU A 162 -0.23 -15.20 -13.54
CA GLU A 162 -1.63 -14.86 -13.78
C GLU A 162 -2.37 -14.65 -12.45
N GLU A 163 -3.15 -13.57 -12.34
CA GLU A 163 -3.99 -13.31 -11.18
C GLU A 163 -5.25 -14.18 -11.25
N VAL A 164 -5.32 -15.18 -10.37
CA VAL A 164 -6.34 -16.24 -10.41
C VAL A 164 -7.14 -16.36 -9.11
N ALA A 165 -6.75 -15.64 -8.07
CA ALA A 165 -7.39 -15.71 -6.75
C ALA A 165 -7.22 -14.42 -5.96
N GLU A 166 -7.98 -14.29 -4.88
CA GLU A 166 -7.85 -13.23 -3.87
C GLU A 166 -7.69 -13.85 -2.48
N LEU A 167 -6.75 -13.34 -1.70
CA LEU A 167 -6.70 -13.54 -0.26
C LEU A 167 -7.54 -12.43 0.40
N VAL A 168 -8.56 -12.82 1.14
CA VAL A 168 -9.36 -11.90 1.96
C VAL A 168 -8.82 -11.94 3.39
N VAL A 169 -8.29 -10.80 3.84
CA VAL A 169 -7.80 -10.60 5.20
C VAL A 169 -8.86 -9.83 5.98
N SER A 170 -9.37 -10.43 7.05
CA SER A 170 -10.37 -9.83 7.93
C SER A 170 -9.80 -9.67 9.33
N ILE A 171 -9.95 -8.48 9.89
CA ILE A 171 -9.57 -8.13 11.27
C ILE A 171 -10.80 -7.55 11.94
N ALA A 172 -11.11 -8.00 13.15
CA ALA A 172 -12.26 -7.52 13.89
C ALA A 172 -12.28 -5.98 14.01
N GLY A 173 -13.38 -5.35 13.63
CA GLY A 173 -13.57 -3.90 13.66
C GLY A 173 -12.88 -3.11 12.53
N MET A 174 -12.28 -3.78 11.54
CA MET A 174 -11.66 -3.16 10.38
C MET A 174 -12.33 -3.61 9.07
N PRO A 175 -12.30 -2.76 8.02
CA PRO A 175 -12.72 -3.18 6.69
C PRO A 175 -11.87 -4.35 6.19
N GLN A 176 -12.50 -5.30 5.49
CA GLN A 176 -11.79 -6.39 4.84
C GLN A 176 -10.79 -5.85 3.81
N HIS A 177 -9.62 -6.46 3.79
CA HIS A 177 -8.59 -6.18 2.79
C HIS A 177 -8.45 -7.36 1.83
N ARG A 178 -8.49 -7.09 0.52
CA ARG A 178 -8.34 -8.08 -0.53
C ARG A 178 -6.99 -7.93 -1.20
N VAL A 179 -6.27 -9.02 -1.31
CA VAL A 179 -4.94 -9.08 -1.90
C VAL A 179 -4.99 -10.05 -3.06
N PRO A 180 -4.64 -9.60 -4.28
CA PRO A 180 -4.57 -10.50 -5.42
C PRO A 180 -3.47 -11.54 -5.22
N LEU A 181 -3.78 -12.78 -5.55
CA LEU A 181 -2.84 -13.89 -5.61
C LEU A 181 -2.65 -14.33 -7.04
N VAL A 182 -1.43 -14.71 -7.36
CA VAL A 182 -1.06 -15.16 -8.70
C VAL A 182 -0.61 -16.61 -8.69
N ALA A 183 -0.75 -17.27 -9.85
CA ALA A 183 -0.21 -18.60 -10.05
C ALA A 183 1.32 -18.58 -9.92
N GLY A 184 1.87 -19.42 -9.05
CA GLY A 184 3.31 -19.52 -8.78
C GLY A 184 4.09 -20.28 -9.85
N GLU A 185 3.38 -21.03 -10.67
CA GLU A 185 3.90 -21.88 -11.74
C GLU A 185 2.92 -21.92 -12.91
N GLU A 186 3.40 -22.33 -14.07
CA GLU A 186 2.55 -22.59 -15.22
C GLU A 186 1.88 -23.97 -15.09
N VAL A 187 0.63 -24.09 -15.48
CA VAL A 187 -0.09 -25.36 -15.62
C VAL A 187 -0.58 -25.48 -17.06
N ILE A 188 -0.03 -26.43 -17.79
CA ILE A 188 -0.44 -26.74 -19.16
C ILE A 188 -1.66 -27.68 -19.15
N GLU A 189 -2.39 -27.73 -20.25
CA GLU A 189 -3.47 -28.72 -20.44
C GLU A 189 -2.94 -30.14 -20.35
N ALA A 190 -3.77 -31.03 -19.81
CA ALA A 190 -3.48 -32.47 -19.84
C ALA A 190 -3.58 -33.00 -21.30
N THR A 191 -2.58 -33.77 -21.73
CA THR A 191 -2.54 -34.43 -23.04
C THR A 191 -3.37 -35.72 -23.04
#